data_e8e6d10310f4753af9d2bdd648e7130c
#
_entry.id   e8e6d10310f4753af9d2bdd648e7130c
#
_cell.length_a   1.000
_cell.length_b   1.000
_cell.length_c   1.000
_cell.angle_alpha   90.00
_cell.angle_beta   90.00
_cell.angle_gamma   90.00
#
_symmetry.space_group_name_H-M   'P 1'
#
loop_
_entity.id
_entity.type
_entity.pdbx_description
1 polymer ?
#
loop_
_entity_poly.entity_id
_entity_poly.type
_entity_poly.pdbx_seq_one_letter_code
_entity_poly.pdbx_strand_id
1 'polypeptide(L)'
;MPRASHSRIMRRAAKRRLIPIYAAILLLVFHTFMVAYVNSSFLEQFIEAKSVGTIYTVGSALSVLIFLFISRVLQSVGNFRLTVGLLLTNFLAVLGMSQAAILEVAVPLFIVHIITVPLIIFNLDVFMEERIGDDESATGSSRGLLLTLASLVGAVSPLISGVLIGSTGTDFTNAYLASAFTLIPVLIVLLLYFRTFSDPEYGEIDVFSAIHTFWINVNIRSVFIAHFLLQMFFMMMVVYTPLYLTGTIGLTWAQFGIIMFFAQMSYVILEYPIGIVADRYIGEKEMMAAGFLIIVIATAWMSFVTVASVLVWSIIMFTTRVGAALVEVTTESYFFKQTKSSDAQIISFFRVTRPLSYVLGAAVASLSLLYVPFNLLFVVFAFLMIPAMFCTMYIQDSK
;
A
#
# COMPACT_ATOMS: atom_id res chain seq x y z
N MET A 1 -18.22 36.30 23.17
CA MET A 1 -18.25 34.87 23.52
C MET A 1 -19.11 33.93 22.63
N PRO A 2 -19.97 34.33 21.68
CA PRO A 2 -20.76 33.38 20.86
C PRO A 2 -19.97 32.72 19.70
N ARG A 3 -18.91 33.37 19.17
CA ARG A 3 -18.16 32.84 18.01
C ARG A 3 -17.37 31.54 18.27
N ALA A 4 -16.85 31.35 19.48
CA ALA A 4 -16.07 30.15 19.83
C ALA A 4 -16.95 28.89 20.02
N SER A 5 -18.23 29.02 20.37
CA SER A 5 -19.14 27.87 20.46
C SER A 5 -19.63 27.42 19.10
N HIS A 6 -19.87 28.35 18.18
CA HIS A 6 -20.31 28.05 16.82
C HIS A 6 -19.23 27.31 16.03
N SER A 7 -17.97 27.73 16.13
CA SER A 7 -16.83 27.03 15.50
C SER A 7 -16.61 25.61 16.03
N ARG A 8 -16.83 25.38 17.34
CA ARG A 8 -16.76 24.04 17.95
C ARG A 8 -17.89 23.12 17.49
N ILE A 9 -19.10 23.66 17.31
CA ILE A 9 -20.25 22.88 16.82
C ILE A 9 -20.04 22.50 15.36
N MET A 10 -19.58 23.42 14.50
CA MET A 10 -19.27 23.18 13.11
C MET A 10 -18.16 22.15 12.94
N ARG A 11 -17.07 22.24 13.71
CA ARG A 11 -15.98 21.25 13.71
C ARG A 11 -16.45 19.86 14.19
N ARG A 12 -17.36 19.78 15.17
CA ARG A 12 -17.96 18.50 15.59
C ARG A 12 -18.86 17.90 14.52
N ALA A 13 -19.64 18.72 13.82
CA ALA A 13 -20.49 18.28 12.72
C ALA A 13 -19.66 17.78 11.52
N ALA A 14 -18.59 18.50 11.15
CA ALA A 14 -17.66 18.09 10.10
C ALA A 14 -16.99 16.74 10.45
N LYS A 15 -16.46 16.59 11.67
CA LYS A 15 -15.88 15.31 12.13
C LYS A 15 -16.88 14.15 12.09
N ARG A 16 -18.15 14.37 12.43
CA ARG A 16 -19.18 13.31 12.34
C ARG A 16 -19.46 12.86 10.90
N ARG A 17 -19.29 13.75 9.91
CA ARG A 17 -19.47 13.42 8.48
C ARG A 17 -18.36 12.51 7.93
N LEU A 18 -17.17 12.51 8.56
CA LEU A 18 -16.03 11.69 8.15
C LEU A 18 -16.05 10.28 8.75
N ILE A 19 -16.79 10.05 9.85
CA ILE A 19 -16.81 8.72 10.51
C ILE A 19 -17.18 7.58 9.55
N PRO A 20 -18.23 7.69 8.69
CA PRO A 20 -18.57 6.59 7.80
C PRO A 20 -17.47 6.26 6.79
N ILE A 21 -16.82 7.28 6.20
CA ILE A 21 -15.74 7.02 5.23
C ILE A 21 -14.50 6.47 5.92
N TYR A 22 -14.17 6.90 7.13
CA TYR A 22 -13.09 6.31 7.92
C TYR A 22 -13.38 4.85 8.23
N ALA A 23 -14.59 4.52 8.66
CA ALA A 23 -14.99 3.14 8.90
C ALA A 23 -14.85 2.28 7.63
N ALA A 24 -15.30 2.78 6.48
CA ALA A 24 -15.17 2.07 5.21
C ALA A 24 -13.70 1.85 4.82
N ILE A 25 -12.85 2.88 4.93
CA ILE A 25 -11.42 2.77 4.60
C ILE A 25 -10.71 1.83 5.57
N LEU A 26 -10.92 1.94 6.88
CA LEU A 26 -10.27 1.07 7.87
C LEU A 26 -10.68 -0.40 7.73
N LEU A 27 -11.94 -0.67 7.42
CA LEU A 27 -12.42 -2.02 7.11
C LEU A 27 -11.81 -2.55 5.82
N LEU A 28 -11.66 -1.71 4.79
CA LEU A 28 -10.97 -2.10 3.56
C LEU A 28 -9.48 -2.34 3.80
N VAL A 29 -8.81 -1.52 4.62
CA VAL A 29 -7.42 -1.74 5.03
C VAL A 29 -7.29 -3.07 5.77
N PHE A 30 -8.19 -3.37 6.69
CA PHE A 30 -8.22 -4.64 7.39
C PHE A 30 -8.37 -5.81 6.41
N HIS A 31 -9.37 -5.76 5.52
CA HIS A 31 -9.56 -6.73 4.44
C HIS A 31 -8.27 -6.95 3.63
N THR A 32 -7.64 -5.86 3.19
CA THR A 32 -6.45 -5.93 2.34
C THR A 32 -5.27 -6.56 3.09
N PHE A 33 -4.97 -6.10 4.31
CA PHE A 33 -3.82 -6.59 5.08
C PHE A 33 -4.02 -8.01 5.64
N MET A 34 -5.27 -8.48 5.79
CA MET A 34 -5.55 -9.88 6.14
C MET A 34 -4.99 -10.85 5.12
N VAL A 35 -5.03 -10.51 3.83
CA VAL A 35 -4.64 -11.42 2.75
C VAL A 35 -3.39 -10.96 1.97
N ALA A 36 -2.92 -9.73 2.13
CA ALA A 36 -1.79 -9.20 1.37
C ALA A 36 -0.55 -10.09 1.44
N TYR A 37 -0.20 -10.53 2.63
CA TYR A 37 0.95 -11.42 2.86
C TYR A 37 0.63 -12.90 2.63
N VAL A 38 -0.65 -13.28 2.58
CA VAL A 38 -1.12 -14.65 2.36
C VAL A 38 -1.15 -14.99 0.87
N ASN A 39 -1.47 -14.02 0.03
CA ASN A 39 -1.74 -14.21 -1.40
C ASN A 39 -0.60 -14.92 -2.16
N SER A 40 0.65 -14.61 -1.86
CA SER A 40 1.80 -15.24 -2.52
C SER A 40 1.93 -16.73 -2.15
N SER A 41 1.79 -17.05 -0.86
CA SER A 41 1.85 -18.43 -0.39
C SER A 41 0.60 -19.25 -0.79
N PHE A 42 -0.55 -18.60 -0.95
CA PHE A 42 -1.72 -19.24 -1.57
C PHE A 42 -1.44 -19.63 -3.02
N LEU A 43 -0.85 -18.74 -3.82
CA LEU A 43 -0.50 -19.05 -5.20
C LEU A 43 0.58 -20.13 -5.28
N GLU A 44 1.54 -20.16 -4.34
CA GLU A 44 2.61 -21.16 -4.26
C GLU A 44 2.06 -22.60 -4.07
N GLN A 45 0.82 -22.77 -3.59
CA GLN A 45 0.18 -24.09 -3.54
C GLN A 45 -0.09 -24.69 -4.94
N PHE A 46 -0.18 -23.85 -5.96
CA PHE A 46 -0.53 -24.24 -7.32
C PHE A 46 0.64 -24.12 -8.31
N ILE A 47 1.66 -23.28 -8.01
CA ILE A 47 2.78 -22.97 -8.88
C ILE A 47 4.07 -22.84 -8.10
N GLU A 48 5.20 -22.92 -8.76
CA GLU A 48 6.49 -22.70 -8.12
C GLU A 48 6.65 -21.22 -7.68
N ALA A 49 7.33 -20.98 -6.56
CA ALA A 49 7.60 -19.65 -6.00
C ALA A 49 8.16 -18.64 -7.00
N LYS A 50 9.05 -19.10 -7.91
CA LYS A 50 9.62 -18.27 -8.99
C LYS A 50 8.59 -17.73 -9.98
N SER A 51 7.44 -18.42 -10.14
CA SER A 51 6.37 -18.05 -11.07
C SER A 51 5.30 -17.15 -10.43
N VAL A 52 5.28 -17.02 -9.10
CA VAL A 52 4.32 -16.18 -8.38
C VAL A 52 4.37 -14.72 -8.87
N GLY A 53 5.57 -14.17 -9.02
CA GLY A 53 5.74 -12.81 -9.50
C GLY A 53 5.19 -12.56 -10.91
N THR A 54 5.19 -13.57 -11.78
CA THR A 54 4.59 -13.44 -13.11
C THR A 54 3.08 -13.15 -13.03
N ILE A 55 2.36 -13.83 -12.11
CA ILE A 55 0.93 -13.58 -11.92
C ILE A 55 0.69 -12.18 -11.36
N TYR A 56 1.50 -11.75 -10.38
CA TYR A 56 1.46 -10.37 -9.88
C TYR A 56 1.74 -9.34 -10.98
N THR A 57 2.72 -9.59 -11.84
CA THR A 57 3.04 -8.73 -12.99
C THR A 57 1.85 -8.58 -13.93
N VAL A 58 1.23 -9.70 -14.33
CA VAL A 58 0.06 -9.69 -15.23
C VAL A 58 -1.13 -8.97 -14.59
N GLY A 59 -1.50 -9.33 -13.36
CA GLY A 59 -2.62 -8.71 -12.66
C GLY A 59 -2.43 -7.21 -12.43
N SER A 60 -1.20 -6.80 -12.03
CA SER A 60 -0.89 -5.39 -11.83
C SER A 60 -0.82 -4.60 -13.14
N ALA A 61 -0.33 -5.19 -14.23
CA ALA A 61 -0.35 -4.57 -15.55
C ALA A 61 -1.79 -4.31 -16.02
N LEU A 62 -2.69 -5.28 -15.84
CA LEU A 62 -4.11 -5.10 -16.12
C LEU A 62 -4.74 -4.00 -15.23
N SER A 63 -4.37 -3.96 -13.94
CA SER A 63 -4.81 -2.88 -13.03
C SER A 63 -4.36 -1.51 -13.53
N VAL A 64 -3.09 -1.35 -13.93
CA VAL A 64 -2.57 -0.09 -14.50
C VAL A 64 -3.34 0.30 -15.76
N LEU A 65 -3.60 -0.64 -16.66
CA LEU A 65 -4.37 -0.38 -17.88
C LEU A 65 -5.78 0.13 -17.56
N ILE A 66 -6.47 -0.48 -16.59
CA ILE A 66 -7.80 -0.03 -16.18
C ILE A 66 -7.74 1.36 -15.54
N PHE A 67 -6.72 1.67 -14.74
CA PHE A 67 -6.52 2.99 -14.18
C PHE A 67 -6.39 4.10 -15.24
N LEU A 68 -5.82 3.83 -16.40
CA LEU A 68 -5.74 4.82 -17.50
C LEU A 68 -7.12 5.24 -18.03
N PHE A 69 -8.13 4.39 -17.85
CA PHE A 69 -9.49 4.65 -18.32
C PHE A 69 -10.47 4.96 -17.18
N ILE A 70 -9.99 5.04 -15.93
CA ILE A 70 -10.87 5.14 -14.75
C ILE A 70 -11.73 6.39 -14.78
N SER A 71 -11.20 7.54 -15.23
CA SER A 71 -11.96 8.79 -15.33
C SER A 71 -13.16 8.67 -16.27
N ARG A 72 -13.01 8.00 -17.42
CA ARG A 72 -14.12 7.76 -18.37
C ARG A 72 -15.17 6.84 -17.78
N VAL A 73 -14.74 5.81 -17.05
CA VAL A 73 -15.67 4.89 -16.37
C VAL A 73 -16.45 5.63 -15.29
N LEU A 74 -15.78 6.47 -14.49
CA LEU A 74 -16.42 7.28 -13.45
C LEU A 74 -17.41 8.29 -14.02
N GLN A 75 -17.08 8.97 -15.14
CA GLN A 75 -18.00 9.87 -15.83
C GLN A 75 -19.26 9.15 -16.31
N SER A 76 -19.16 7.89 -16.75
CA SER A 76 -20.29 7.14 -17.32
C SER A 76 -21.16 6.44 -16.27
N VAL A 77 -20.54 5.89 -15.21
CA VAL A 77 -21.21 5.02 -14.21
C VAL A 77 -21.46 5.74 -12.90
N GLY A 78 -20.57 6.67 -12.52
CA GLY A 78 -20.51 7.34 -11.23
C GLY A 78 -19.77 6.53 -10.16
N ASN A 79 -19.14 7.26 -9.21
CA ASN A 79 -18.27 6.68 -8.19
C ASN A 79 -19.00 5.67 -7.28
N PHE A 80 -20.22 6.01 -6.85
CA PHE A 80 -20.98 5.12 -5.95
C PHE A 80 -21.29 3.77 -6.60
N ARG A 81 -21.82 3.75 -7.84
CA ARG A 81 -22.19 2.50 -8.52
C ARG A 81 -20.96 1.67 -8.86
N LEU A 82 -19.89 2.33 -9.31
CA LEU A 82 -18.63 1.65 -9.61
C LEU A 82 -18.05 1.00 -8.35
N THR A 83 -17.98 1.72 -7.22
CA THR A 83 -17.45 1.19 -5.96
C THR A 83 -18.24 0.00 -5.44
N VAL A 84 -19.58 0.08 -5.50
CA VAL A 84 -20.45 -1.05 -5.10
C VAL A 84 -20.21 -2.26 -6.01
N GLY A 85 -20.12 -2.08 -7.32
CA GLY A 85 -19.82 -3.15 -8.27
C GLY A 85 -18.44 -3.79 -8.00
N LEU A 86 -17.40 -2.97 -7.79
CA LEU A 86 -16.05 -3.45 -7.48
C LEU A 86 -16.00 -4.20 -6.14
N LEU A 87 -16.70 -3.72 -5.10
CA LEU A 87 -16.77 -4.41 -3.80
C LEU A 87 -17.46 -5.77 -3.92
N LEU A 88 -18.56 -5.87 -4.65
CA LEU A 88 -19.24 -7.14 -4.88
C LEU A 88 -18.37 -8.11 -5.68
N THR A 89 -17.72 -7.61 -6.72
CA THR A 89 -16.79 -8.40 -7.54
C THR A 89 -15.60 -8.92 -6.69
N ASN A 90 -15.01 -8.03 -5.88
CA ASN A 90 -13.91 -8.43 -4.99
C ASN A 90 -14.36 -9.41 -3.89
N PHE A 91 -15.54 -9.20 -3.31
CA PHE A 91 -16.14 -10.12 -2.35
C PHE A 91 -16.28 -11.53 -2.94
N LEU A 92 -16.85 -11.63 -4.14
CA LEU A 92 -17.03 -12.92 -4.82
C LEU A 92 -15.68 -13.55 -5.19
N ALA A 93 -14.71 -12.74 -5.63
CA ALA A 93 -13.37 -13.23 -5.96
C ALA A 93 -12.67 -13.81 -4.72
N VAL A 94 -12.64 -13.08 -3.60
CA VAL A 94 -11.99 -13.53 -2.36
C VAL A 94 -12.73 -14.70 -1.71
N LEU A 95 -14.07 -14.71 -1.78
CA LEU A 95 -14.88 -15.85 -1.36
C LEU A 95 -14.58 -17.09 -2.22
N GLY A 96 -14.46 -16.92 -3.54
CA GLY A 96 -14.04 -17.98 -4.45
C GLY A 96 -12.63 -18.50 -4.18
N MET A 97 -11.67 -17.59 -3.87
CA MET A 97 -10.31 -17.98 -3.49
C MET A 97 -10.29 -18.85 -2.23
N SER A 98 -11.18 -18.62 -1.26
CA SER A 98 -11.28 -19.46 -0.06
C SER A 98 -11.64 -20.93 -0.36
N GLN A 99 -12.20 -21.21 -1.52
CA GLN A 99 -12.64 -22.55 -1.94
C GLN A 99 -11.88 -23.05 -3.18
N ALA A 100 -10.91 -22.29 -3.69
CA ALA A 100 -10.19 -22.66 -4.91
C ALA A 100 -9.23 -23.81 -4.64
N ALA A 101 -9.43 -24.93 -5.34
CA ALA A 101 -8.63 -26.13 -5.23
C ALA A 101 -7.73 -26.39 -6.47
N ILE A 102 -7.89 -25.62 -7.53
CA ILE A 102 -7.16 -25.79 -8.81
C ILE A 102 -6.66 -24.43 -9.33
N LEU A 103 -5.57 -24.47 -10.07
CA LEU A 103 -4.90 -23.30 -10.63
C LEU A 103 -5.82 -22.43 -11.51
N GLU A 104 -6.62 -23.10 -12.35
CA GLU A 104 -7.50 -22.47 -13.35
C GLU A 104 -8.61 -21.63 -12.69
N VAL A 105 -8.90 -21.87 -11.40
CA VAL A 105 -9.84 -21.09 -10.60
C VAL A 105 -9.10 -20.07 -9.74
N ALA A 106 -8.01 -20.47 -9.09
CA ALA A 106 -7.26 -19.64 -8.17
C ALA A 106 -6.67 -18.39 -8.84
N VAL A 107 -6.02 -18.54 -9.99
CA VAL A 107 -5.32 -17.44 -10.68
C VAL A 107 -6.28 -16.38 -11.23
N PRO A 108 -7.38 -16.70 -11.96
CA PRO A 108 -8.32 -15.68 -12.39
C PRO A 108 -8.97 -14.92 -11.23
N LEU A 109 -9.34 -15.59 -10.14
CA LEU A 109 -9.92 -14.94 -8.96
C LEU A 109 -8.91 -14.03 -8.28
N PHE A 110 -7.64 -14.44 -8.16
CA PHE A 110 -6.58 -13.61 -7.65
C PHE A 110 -6.33 -12.38 -8.55
N ILE A 111 -6.33 -12.53 -9.87
CA ILE A 111 -6.19 -11.41 -10.82
C ILE A 111 -7.34 -10.41 -10.63
N VAL A 112 -8.57 -10.88 -10.48
CA VAL A 112 -9.73 -10.02 -10.18
C VAL A 112 -9.53 -9.29 -8.86
N HIS A 113 -9.06 -9.97 -7.80
CA HIS A 113 -8.77 -9.36 -6.51
C HIS A 113 -7.71 -8.24 -6.61
N ILE A 114 -6.57 -8.51 -7.26
CA ILE A 114 -5.47 -7.55 -7.36
C ILE A 114 -5.81 -6.33 -8.24
N ILE A 115 -6.75 -6.47 -9.18
CA ILE A 115 -7.28 -5.37 -9.98
C ILE A 115 -8.27 -4.52 -9.18
N THR A 116 -9.20 -5.15 -8.47
CA THR A 116 -10.32 -4.45 -7.84
C THR A 116 -9.91 -3.66 -6.60
N VAL A 117 -8.97 -4.16 -5.79
CA VAL A 117 -8.56 -3.51 -4.53
C VAL A 117 -8.01 -2.08 -4.75
N PRO A 118 -7.04 -1.82 -5.63
CA PRO A 118 -6.56 -0.45 -5.86
C PRO A 118 -7.63 0.49 -6.39
N LEU A 119 -8.56 -0.01 -7.21
CA LEU A 119 -9.69 0.76 -7.73
C LEU A 119 -10.67 1.13 -6.62
N ILE A 120 -10.96 0.22 -5.69
CA ILE A 120 -11.82 0.50 -4.53
C ILE A 120 -11.15 1.55 -3.63
N ILE A 121 -9.84 1.43 -3.36
CA ILE A 121 -9.08 2.42 -2.58
C ILE A 121 -9.19 3.80 -3.22
N PHE A 122 -8.94 3.91 -4.52
CA PHE A 122 -9.06 5.16 -5.27
C PHE A 122 -10.46 5.77 -5.16
N ASN A 123 -11.50 4.96 -5.33
CA ASN A 123 -12.88 5.42 -5.24
C ASN A 123 -13.27 5.87 -3.82
N LEU A 124 -12.74 5.22 -2.77
CA LEU A 124 -12.92 5.67 -1.38
C LEU A 124 -12.18 6.98 -1.11
N ASP A 125 -11.02 7.20 -1.72
CA ASP A 125 -10.32 8.48 -1.65
C ASP A 125 -11.16 9.61 -2.27
N VAL A 126 -11.84 9.37 -3.40
CA VAL A 126 -12.78 10.36 -4.00
C VAL A 126 -13.92 10.70 -3.04
N PHE A 127 -14.52 9.71 -2.36
CA PHE A 127 -15.54 9.98 -1.35
C PHE A 127 -14.99 10.78 -0.17
N MET A 128 -13.75 10.54 0.23
CA MET A 128 -13.10 11.23 1.33
C MET A 128 -12.85 12.70 0.99
N GLU A 129 -12.26 12.98 -0.19
CA GLU A 129 -11.97 14.33 -0.65
C GLU A 129 -13.23 15.21 -0.69
N GLU A 130 -14.30 14.70 -1.27
CA GLU A 130 -15.57 15.42 -1.35
C GLU A 130 -16.18 15.71 0.04
N ARG A 131 -15.97 14.81 1.01
CA ARG A 131 -16.43 15.00 2.38
C ARG A 131 -15.60 15.98 3.19
N ILE A 132 -14.32 16.10 2.88
CA ILE A 132 -13.42 17.08 3.52
C ILE A 132 -13.70 18.47 2.95
N GLY A 133 -13.94 18.61 1.64
CA GLY A 133 -14.13 19.89 0.96
C GLY A 133 -12.87 20.75 0.98
N ASP A 134 -13.03 22.06 0.76
CA ASP A 134 -11.93 23.04 0.58
C ASP A 134 -11.21 23.47 1.89
N ASP A 135 -11.48 22.81 3.04
CA ASP A 135 -10.82 23.17 4.31
C ASP A 135 -9.44 22.49 4.42
N GLU A 136 -8.40 23.14 3.90
CA GLU A 136 -7.02 22.65 3.93
C GLU A 136 -6.53 22.30 5.35
N SER A 137 -6.97 23.05 6.38
CA SER A 137 -6.58 22.79 7.76
C SER A 137 -7.21 21.51 8.34
N ALA A 138 -8.40 21.16 7.86
CA ALA A 138 -9.10 19.92 8.20
C ALA A 138 -8.50 18.72 7.45
N THR A 139 -8.01 18.93 6.23
CA THR A 139 -7.44 17.88 5.35
C THR A 139 -6.23 17.21 6.00
N GLY A 140 -5.22 17.97 6.42
CA GLY A 140 -3.99 17.42 7.00
C GLY A 140 -4.23 16.64 8.29
N SER A 141 -5.02 17.20 9.22
CA SER A 141 -5.30 16.52 10.50
C SER A 141 -6.18 15.28 10.34
N SER A 142 -7.12 15.31 9.38
CA SER A 142 -8.03 14.21 9.10
C SER A 142 -7.32 13.05 8.41
N ARG A 143 -6.48 13.35 7.43
CA ARG A 143 -5.65 12.35 6.73
C ARG A 143 -4.62 11.74 7.67
N GLY A 144 -3.92 12.55 8.50
CA GLY A 144 -2.96 12.05 9.47
C GLY A 144 -3.58 11.09 10.48
N LEU A 145 -4.77 11.41 11.02
CA LEU A 145 -5.49 10.49 11.91
C LEU A 145 -5.86 9.17 11.19
N LEU A 146 -6.36 9.25 9.95
CA LEU A 146 -6.71 8.07 9.17
C LEU A 146 -5.49 7.19 8.91
N LEU A 147 -4.34 7.77 8.52
CA LEU A 147 -3.10 7.04 8.27
C LEU A 147 -2.62 6.31 9.53
N THR A 148 -2.61 6.99 10.69
CA THR A 148 -2.23 6.35 11.96
C THR A 148 -3.15 5.17 12.31
N LEU A 149 -4.47 5.33 12.13
CA LEU A 149 -5.43 4.24 12.37
C LEU A 149 -5.26 3.11 11.34
N ALA A 150 -4.99 3.44 10.08
CA ALA A 150 -4.73 2.46 9.03
C ALA A 150 -3.44 1.67 9.31
N SER A 151 -2.38 2.33 9.76
CA SER A 151 -1.13 1.67 10.18
C SER A 151 -1.36 0.71 11.36
N LEU A 152 -2.18 1.10 12.33
CA LEU A 152 -2.54 0.23 13.45
C LEU A 152 -3.36 -0.99 12.99
N VAL A 153 -4.35 -0.78 12.14
CA VAL A 153 -5.14 -1.87 11.53
C VAL A 153 -4.22 -2.79 10.71
N GLY A 154 -3.32 -2.21 9.91
CA GLY A 154 -2.31 -2.94 9.14
C GLY A 154 -1.36 -3.76 10.00
N ALA A 155 -1.05 -3.29 11.23
CA ALA A 155 -0.24 -4.06 12.18
C ALA A 155 -0.99 -5.26 12.78
N VAL A 156 -2.26 -5.08 13.13
CA VAL A 156 -3.06 -6.13 13.77
C VAL A 156 -3.52 -7.21 12.78
N SER A 157 -3.77 -6.85 11.51
CA SER A 157 -4.32 -7.79 10.52
C SER A 157 -3.45 -9.04 10.30
N PRO A 158 -2.11 -8.97 10.15
CA PRO A 158 -1.27 -10.16 10.01
C PRO A 158 -1.25 -11.08 11.25
N LEU A 159 -1.45 -10.53 12.46
CA LEU A 159 -1.62 -11.36 13.66
C LEU A 159 -2.86 -12.24 13.55
N ILE A 160 -3.97 -11.63 13.14
CA ILE A 160 -5.25 -12.34 13.01
C ILE A 160 -5.15 -13.39 11.90
N SER A 161 -4.63 -13.03 10.72
CA SER A 161 -4.46 -14.00 9.63
C SER A 161 -3.51 -15.14 10.01
N GLY A 162 -2.43 -14.84 10.72
CA GLY A 162 -1.51 -15.87 11.22
C GLY A 162 -2.16 -16.88 12.16
N VAL A 163 -3.06 -16.42 13.05
CA VAL A 163 -3.83 -17.29 13.93
C VAL A 163 -4.88 -18.11 13.14
N LEU A 164 -5.55 -17.50 12.16
CA LEU A 164 -6.58 -18.17 11.35
C LEU A 164 -6.02 -19.26 10.44
N ILE A 165 -4.80 -19.11 9.93
CA ILE A 165 -4.09 -20.11 9.12
C ILE A 165 -3.60 -21.28 10.01
N GLY A 166 -3.27 -20.98 11.27
CA GLY A 166 -2.89 -21.99 12.25
C GLY A 166 -1.53 -22.63 12.02
N SER A 167 -1.31 -23.81 12.61
CA SER A 167 -0.03 -24.50 12.60
C SER A 167 0.20 -25.35 11.34
N THR A 168 -0.84 -25.72 10.60
CA THR A 168 -0.72 -26.49 9.35
C THR A 168 -0.04 -25.71 8.25
N GLY A 169 -0.23 -24.36 8.25
CA GLY A 169 0.43 -23.45 7.34
C GLY A 169 -0.02 -23.50 5.87
N THR A 170 -0.96 -24.38 5.55
CA THR A 170 -1.42 -24.66 4.17
C THR A 170 -2.89 -24.36 3.93
N ASP A 171 -3.68 -24.17 5.00
CA ASP A 171 -5.11 -23.86 4.86
C ASP A 171 -5.35 -22.36 5.04
N PHE A 172 -5.54 -21.67 3.95
CA PHE A 172 -5.83 -20.24 3.90
C PHE A 172 -7.33 -19.90 3.91
N THR A 173 -8.22 -20.92 3.94
CA THR A 173 -9.67 -20.77 3.85
C THR A 173 -10.20 -19.75 4.83
N ASN A 174 -9.87 -19.89 6.12
CA ASN A 174 -10.39 -19.02 7.17
C ASN A 174 -9.90 -17.57 7.04
N ALA A 175 -8.65 -17.36 6.59
CA ALA A 175 -8.12 -16.03 6.36
C ALA A 175 -8.85 -15.32 5.21
N TYR A 176 -9.09 -16.02 4.10
CA TYR A 176 -9.88 -15.48 2.98
C TYR A 176 -11.34 -15.25 3.34
N LEU A 177 -12.00 -16.17 4.07
CA LEU A 177 -13.36 -15.97 4.54
C LEU A 177 -13.48 -14.74 5.45
N ALA A 178 -12.62 -14.62 6.46
CA ALA A 178 -12.61 -13.46 7.34
C ALA A 178 -12.40 -12.16 6.57
N SER A 179 -11.46 -12.16 5.63
CA SER A 179 -11.21 -11.02 4.74
C SER A 179 -12.43 -10.68 3.87
N ALA A 180 -13.04 -11.68 3.22
CA ALA A 180 -14.23 -11.48 2.39
C ALA A 180 -15.40 -10.88 3.20
N PHE A 181 -15.72 -11.47 4.35
CA PHE A 181 -16.81 -10.98 5.19
C PHE A 181 -16.61 -9.57 5.73
N THR A 182 -15.38 -9.08 5.81
CA THR A 182 -15.09 -7.68 6.17
C THR A 182 -15.60 -6.69 5.09
N LEU A 183 -15.76 -7.11 3.84
CA LEU A 183 -16.31 -6.25 2.78
C LEU A 183 -17.81 -5.99 2.94
N ILE A 184 -18.56 -6.86 3.64
CA ILE A 184 -19.99 -6.67 3.87
C ILE A 184 -20.28 -5.38 4.66
N PRO A 185 -19.66 -5.11 5.83
CA PRO A 185 -19.85 -3.84 6.51
C PRO A 185 -19.35 -2.63 5.70
N VAL A 186 -18.30 -2.77 4.85
CA VAL A 186 -17.92 -1.70 3.91
C VAL A 186 -19.07 -1.38 2.97
N LEU A 187 -19.67 -2.41 2.36
CA LEU A 187 -20.83 -2.25 1.47
C LEU A 187 -22.02 -1.62 2.19
N ILE A 188 -22.31 -2.06 3.42
CA ILE A 188 -23.41 -1.48 4.23
C ILE A 188 -23.17 0.01 4.48
N VAL A 189 -21.95 0.41 4.86
CA VAL A 189 -21.60 1.82 5.06
C VAL A 189 -21.81 2.63 3.78
N LEU A 190 -21.39 2.12 2.61
CA LEU A 190 -21.60 2.80 1.34
C LEU A 190 -23.10 2.95 1.00
N LEU A 191 -23.88 1.89 1.16
CA LEU A 191 -25.33 1.93 0.87
C LEU A 191 -26.10 2.88 1.78
N LEU A 192 -25.68 3.00 3.05
CA LEU A 192 -26.36 3.87 4.02
C LEU A 192 -25.96 5.34 3.90
N TYR A 193 -24.71 5.65 3.59
CA TYR A 193 -24.17 7.01 3.72
C TYR A 193 -23.76 7.67 2.41
N PHE A 194 -23.57 6.90 1.31
CA PHE A 194 -23.06 7.41 0.04
C PHE A 194 -23.96 7.16 -1.17
N ARG A 195 -25.15 6.62 -0.97
CA ARG A 195 -26.13 6.37 -2.06
C ARG A 195 -26.51 7.64 -2.83
N THR A 196 -26.54 8.79 -2.15
CA THR A 196 -26.88 10.10 -2.72
C THR A 196 -25.64 10.95 -3.01
N PHE A 197 -24.48 10.30 -3.20
CA PHE A 197 -23.23 10.98 -3.52
C PHE A 197 -23.36 11.68 -4.87
N SER A 198 -22.94 12.95 -4.92
CA SER A 198 -22.84 13.73 -6.15
C SER A 198 -21.40 13.64 -6.63
N ASP A 199 -21.21 13.13 -7.83
CA ASP A 199 -19.88 12.96 -8.41
C ASP A 199 -19.25 14.32 -8.73
N PRO A 200 -17.94 14.53 -8.43
CA PRO A 200 -17.20 15.69 -8.90
C PRO A 200 -17.00 15.62 -10.42
N GLU A 201 -16.55 16.71 -11.02
CA GLU A 201 -16.09 16.70 -12.41
C GLU A 201 -14.77 15.92 -12.52
N TYR A 202 -14.79 14.79 -13.23
CA TYR A 202 -13.62 13.98 -13.47
C TYR A 202 -12.87 14.50 -14.70
N GLY A 203 -11.67 15.09 -14.50
CA GLY A 203 -10.78 15.50 -15.58
C GLY A 203 -10.14 14.29 -16.27
N GLU A 204 -9.83 14.41 -17.56
CA GLU A 204 -8.99 13.43 -18.26
C GLU A 204 -7.55 13.54 -17.76
N ILE A 205 -6.92 12.39 -17.46
CA ILE A 205 -5.51 12.35 -17.09
C ILE A 205 -4.69 12.38 -18.38
N ASP A 206 -4.03 13.50 -18.66
CA ASP A 206 -3.03 13.56 -19.73
C ASP A 206 -1.69 12.97 -19.22
N VAL A 207 -1.55 11.66 -19.42
CA VAL A 207 -0.37 10.90 -19.01
C VAL A 207 0.90 11.42 -19.68
N PHE A 208 0.83 11.89 -20.94
CA PHE A 208 2.01 12.41 -21.65
C PHE A 208 2.46 13.74 -21.08
N SER A 209 1.55 14.64 -20.75
CA SER A 209 1.86 15.90 -20.09
C SER A 209 2.45 15.68 -18.70
N ALA A 210 1.89 14.76 -17.92
CA ALA A 210 2.43 14.37 -16.61
C ALA A 210 3.87 13.83 -16.75
N ILE A 211 4.12 12.86 -17.63
CA ILE A 211 5.46 12.31 -17.89
C ILE A 211 6.44 13.41 -18.31
N HIS A 212 6.03 14.32 -19.18
CA HIS A 212 6.88 15.43 -19.64
C HIS A 212 7.28 16.34 -18.47
N THR A 213 6.34 16.70 -17.59
CA THR A 213 6.59 17.53 -16.41
C THR A 213 7.56 16.83 -15.43
N PHE A 214 7.38 15.53 -15.19
CA PHE A 214 8.31 14.73 -14.38
C PHE A 214 9.71 14.70 -14.98
N TRP A 215 9.82 14.61 -16.31
CA TRP A 215 11.12 14.53 -16.96
C TRP A 215 11.91 15.82 -16.90
N ILE A 216 11.24 16.97 -17.00
CA ILE A 216 11.88 18.31 -16.99
C ILE A 216 12.26 18.74 -15.57
N ASN A 217 11.39 18.52 -14.59
CA ASN A 217 11.64 18.94 -13.21
C ASN A 217 12.48 17.90 -12.47
N VAL A 218 13.76 18.23 -12.24
CA VAL A 218 14.72 17.32 -11.57
C VAL A 218 14.26 16.93 -10.18
N ASN A 219 13.67 17.84 -9.41
CA ASN A 219 13.19 17.57 -8.05
C ASN A 219 12.04 16.60 -8.06
N ILE A 220 11.01 16.84 -8.88
CA ILE A 220 9.84 15.97 -9.01
C ILE A 220 10.28 14.60 -9.52
N ARG A 221 11.15 14.54 -10.53
CA ARG A 221 11.69 13.27 -11.06
C ARG A 221 12.43 12.48 -9.98
N SER A 222 13.32 13.12 -9.22
CA SER A 222 14.13 12.46 -8.20
C SER A 222 13.26 11.88 -7.08
N VAL A 223 12.25 12.63 -6.61
CA VAL A 223 11.29 12.16 -5.61
C VAL A 223 10.42 11.03 -6.17
N PHE A 224 9.98 11.14 -7.42
CA PHE A 224 9.22 10.08 -8.08
C PHE A 224 10.01 8.77 -8.14
N ILE A 225 11.29 8.83 -8.55
CA ILE A 225 12.15 7.64 -8.59
C ILE A 225 12.36 7.07 -7.19
N ALA A 226 12.63 7.90 -6.19
CA ALA A 226 12.77 7.48 -4.81
C ALA A 226 11.50 6.79 -4.30
N HIS A 227 10.34 7.41 -4.49
CA HIS A 227 9.06 6.82 -4.10
C HIS A 227 8.76 5.51 -4.87
N PHE A 228 9.03 5.46 -6.17
CA PHE A 228 8.85 4.25 -6.97
C PHE A 228 9.72 3.10 -6.46
N LEU A 229 10.99 3.34 -6.14
CA LEU A 229 11.88 2.33 -5.58
C LEU A 229 11.43 1.89 -4.17
N LEU A 230 10.93 2.80 -3.34
CA LEU A 230 10.28 2.44 -2.08
C LEU A 230 9.08 1.51 -2.29
N GLN A 231 8.23 1.80 -3.28
CA GLN A 231 7.08 0.94 -3.60
C GLN A 231 7.52 -0.44 -4.13
N MET A 232 8.65 -0.52 -4.86
CA MET A 232 9.26 -1.82 -5.23
C MET A 232 9.73 -2.60 -4.00
N PHE A 233 10.34 -1.92 -3.02
CA PHE A 233 10.68 -2.54 -1.74
C PHE A 233 9.43 -3.08 -1.02
N PHE A 234 8.32 -2.32 -0.96
CA PHE A 234 7.08 -2.81 -0.36
C PHE A 234 6.52 -4.02 -1.09
N MET A 235 6.52 -4.01 -2.42
CA MET A 235 6.10 -5.17 -3.22
C MET A 235 6.92 -6.41 -2.85
N MET A 236 8.25 -6.31 -2.80
CA MET A 236 9.12 -7.41 -2.41
C MET A 236 8.76 -7.93 -1.01
N MET A 237 8.57 -7.03 -0.05
CA MET A 237 8.24 -7.39 1.32
C MET A 237 6.87 -8.05 1.46
N VAL A 238 5.90 -7.66 0.64
CA VAL A 238 4.55 -8.24 0.67
C VAL A 238 4.50 -9.59 -0.04
N VAL A 239 5.19 -9.73 -1.17
CA VAL A 239 5.09 -10.93 -2.02
C VAL A 239 6.11 -12.01 -1.62
N TYR A 240 7.37 -11.65 -1.42
CA TYR A 240 8.45 -12.64 -1.27
C TYR A 240 8.88 -12.91 0.17
N THR A 241 8.66 -11.96 1.09
CA THR A 241 9.02 -12.19 2.50
C THR A 241 8.20 -13.32 3.14
N PRO A 242 6.85 -13.41 2.96
CA PRO A 242 6.11 -14.55 3.52
C PRO A 242 6.58 -15.88 2.93
N LEU A 243 6.78 -15.98 1.60
CA LEU A 243 7.31 -17.18 0.94
C LEU A 243 8.66 -17.61 1.55
N TYR A 244 9.55 -16.65 1.81
CA TYR A 244 10.85 -16.91 2.39
C TYR A 244 10.78 -17.33 3.88
N LEU A 245 10.07 -16.57 4.69
CA LEU A 245 10.01 -16.80 6.13
C LEU A 245 9.23 -18.07 6.49
N THR A 246 8.15 -18.37 5.78
CA THR A 246 7.38 -19.59 6.07
C THR A 246 7.89 -20.79 5.28
N GLY A 247 8.23 -20.66 4.00
CA GLY A 247 8.66 -21.75 3.15
C GLY A 247 10.13 -22.14 3.32
N THR A 248 11.05 -21.14 3.43
CA THR A 248 12.50 -21.40 3.48
C THR A 248 13.03 -21.44 4.92
N ILE A 249 12.67 -20.45 5.75
CA ILE A 249 13.12 -20.36 7.14
C ILE A 249 12.32 -21.30 8.05
N GLY A 250 11.09 -21.67 7.68
CA GLY A 250 10.25 -22.60 8.41
C GLY A 250 9.51 -22.00 9.61
N LEU A 251 9.29 -20.67 9.60
CA LEU A 251 8.45 -20.02 10.62
C LEU A 251 6.98 -20.34 10.38
N THR A 252 6.22 -20.54 11.45
CA THR A 252 4.77 -20.70 11.37
C THR A 252 4.08 -19.37 11.01
N TRP A 253 2.85 -19.44 10.47
CA TRP A 253 2.08 -18.24 10.15
C TRP A 253 1.76 -17.39 11.39
N ALA A 254 1.56 -18.01 12.57
CA ALA A 254 1.40 -17.28 13.81
C ALA A 254 2.67 -16.49 14.18
N GLN A 255 3.85 -17.10 14.02
CA GLN A 255 5.13 -16.43 14.21
C GLN A 255 5.36 -15.32 13.19
N PHE A 256 5.03 -15.56 11.91
CA PHE A 256 5.07 -14.54 10.87
C PHE A 256 4.17 -13.34 11.21
N GLY A 257 2.94 -13.58 11.68
CA GLY A 257 2.01 -12.54 12.11
C GLY A 257 2.59 -11.67 13.23
N ILE A 258 3.25 -12.27 14.23
CA ILE A 258 3.94 -11.55 15.32
C ILE A 258 5.06 -10.67 14.75
N ILE A 259 5.90 -11.22 13.85
CA ILE A 259 7.00 -10.49 13.22
C ILE A 259 6.46 -9.28 12.45
N MET A 260 5.39 -9.46 11.67
CA MET A 260 4.78 -8.39 10.89
C MET A 260 4.08 -7.34 11.75
N PHE A 261 3.50 -7.73 12.88
CA PHE A 261 2.98 -6.78 13.87
C PHE A 261 4.08 -5.83 14.36
N PHE A 262 5.20 -6.36 14.82
CA PHE A 262 6.32 -5.53 15.26
C PHE A 262 6.90 -4.69 14.12
N ALA A 263 7.00 -5.24 12.91
CA ALA A 263 7.43 -4.50 11.74
C ALA A 263 6.54 -3.27 11.47
N GLN A 264 5.22 -3.44 11.46
CA GLN A 264 4.26 -2.36 11.17
C GLN A 264 4.16 -1.35 12.33
N MET A 265 4.47 -1.72 13.56
CA MET A 265 4.53 -0.79 14.68
C MET A 265 5.55 0.33 14.50
N SER A 266 6.57 0.15 13.63
CA SER A 266 7.51 1.22 13.29
C SER A 266 6.80 2.43 12.67
N TYR A 267 5.81 2.22 11.80
CA TYR A 267 5.01 3.31 11.20
C TYR A 267 4.17 4.03 12.26
N VAL A 268 3.46 3.27 13.09
CA VAL A 268 2.62 3.83 14.15
C VAL A 268 3.42 4.74 15.10
N ILE A 269 4.66 4.34 15.39
CA ILE A 269 5.52 5.05 16.35
C ILE A 269 6.28 6.21 15.69
N LEU A 270 6.74 6.03 14.45
CA LEU A 270 7.76 6.90 13.86
C LEU A 270 7.23 7.91 12.84
N GLU A 271 6.12 7.67 12.14
CA GLU A 271 5.63 8.58 11.08
C GLU A 271 5.48 10.02 11.58
N TYR A 272 4.84 10.22 12.73
CA TYR A 272 4.65 11.55 13.29
C TYR A 272 5.96 12.23 13.74
N PRO A 273 6.86 11.56 14.52
CA PRO A 273 8.17 12.12 14.85
C PRO A 273 9.05 12.42 13.64
N ILE A 274 9.04 11.56 12.62
CA ILE A 274 9.80 11.75 11.39
C ILE A 274 9.38 13.06 10.70
N GLY A 275 8.08 13.30 10.55
CA GLY A 275 7.57 14.54 9.93
C GLY A 275 8.06 15.78 10.67
N ILE A 276 8.02 15.77 12.01
CA ILE A 276 8.52 16.92 12.81
C ILE A 276 10.03 17.12 12.64
N VAL A 277 10.80 16.04 12.63
CA VAL A 277 12.25 16.09 12.51
C VAL A 277 12.66 16.57 11.11
N ALA A 278 11.99 16.09 10.07
CA ALA A 278 12.21 16.53 8.69
C ALA A 278 11.93 18.03 8.53
N ASP A 279 10.79 18.50 9.04
CA ASP A 279 10.38 19.88 8.87
C ASP A 279 11.23 20.87 9.69
N ARG A 280 11.69 20.50 10.91
CA ARG A 280 12.31 21.44 11.85
C ARG A 280 13.82 21.35 11.95
N TYR A 281 14.41 20.15 11.76
CA TYR A 281 15.79 19.91 12.19
C TYR A 281 16.73 19.48 11.05
N ILE A 282 16.40 18.43 10.29
CA ILE A 282 17.35 17.78 9.39
C ILE A 282 17.09 18.15 7.92
N GLY A 283 15.83 18.10 7.46
CA GLY A 283 15.44 18.21 6.05
C GLY A 283 15.03 16.87 5.47
N GLU A 284 14.23 16.90 4.40
CA GLU A 284 13.70 15.67 3.80
C GLU A 284 14.79 14.87 3.06
N LYS A 285 15.74 15.55 2.43
CA LYS A 285 16.81 14.95 1.61
C LYS A 285 17.67 13.98 2.39
N GLU A 286 18.23 14.44 3.52
CA GLU A 286 19.12 13.65 4.37
C GLU A 286 18.39 12.49 5.00
N MET A 287 17.13 12.69 5.41
CA MET A 287 16.31 11.64 5.99
C MET A 287 15.92 10.57 4.97
N MET A 288 15.62 10.94 3.71
CA MET A 288 15.44 9.99 2.62
C MET A 288 16.69 9.15 2.39
N ALA A 289 17.86 9.79 2.31
CA ALA A 289 19.14 9.10 2.09
C ALA A 289 19.44 8.12 3.25
N ALA A 290 19.26 8.54 4.50
CA ALA A 290 19.43 7.69 5.67
C ALA A 290 18.43 6.52 5.65
N GLY A 291 17.18 6.78 5.28
CA GLY A 291 16.15 5.75 5.15
C GLY A 291 16.52 4.67 4.13
N PHE A 292 16.95 5.07 2.93
CA PHE A 292 17.42 4.11 1.92
C PHE A 292 18.66 3.35 2.36
N LEU A 293 19.60 3.98 3.05
CA LEU A 293 20.77 3.28 3.60
C LEU A 293 20.34 2.17 4.59
N ILE A 294 19.40 2.47 5.48
CA ILE A 294 18.85 1.47 6.42
C ILE A 294 18.13 0.35 5.64
N ILE A 295 17.31 0.69 4.63
CA ILE A 295 16.64 -0.33 3.80
C ILE A 295 17.67 -1.23 3.13
N VAL A 296 18.70 -0.67 2.49
CA VAL A 296 19.74 -1.44 1.77
C VAL A 296 20.43 -2.41 2.71
N ILE A 297 20.93 -1.91 3.84
CA ILE A 297 21.68 -2.75 4.81
C ILE A 297 20.78 -3.83 5.40
N ALA A 298 19.60 -3.45 5.92
CA ALA A 298 18.71 -4.39 6.59
C ALA A 298 18.13 -5.43 5.62
N THR A 299 17.80 -5.04 4.39
CA THR A 299 17.29 -5.96 3.36
C THR A 299 18.40 -6.92 2.90
N ALA A 300 19.62 -6.43 2.64
CA ALA A 300 20.73 -7.30 2.29
C ALA A 300 21.03 -8.30 3.41
N TRP A 301 20.93 -7.88 4.67
CA TRP A 301 21.16 -8.76 5.82
C TRP A 301 20.19 -9.94 5.88
N MET A 302 18.92 -9.76 5.45
CA MET A 302 17.94 -10.86 5.39
C MET A 302 18.46 -12.09 4.64
N SER A 303 19.30 -11.88 3.61
CA SER A 303 19.87 -12.96 2.80
C SER A 303 20.79 -13.91 3.56
N PHE A 304 21.39 -13.45 4.66
CA PHE A 304 22.40 -14.18 5.41
C PHE A 304 21.87 -14.76 6.73
N VAL A 305 20.62 -14.45 7.09
CA VAL A 305 20.00 -14.93 8.32
C VAL A 305 19.19 -16.19 8.03
N THR A 306 19.61 -17.31 8.60
CA THR A 306 18.99 -18.63 8.41
C THR A 306 18.29 -19.15 9.68
N VAL A 307 18.42 -18.43 10.80
CA VAL A 307 17.84 -18.88 12.06
C VAL A 307 16.33 -18.63 12.10
N ALA A 308 15.56 -19.64 12.51
CA ALA A 308 14.11 -19.54 12.70
C ALA A 308 13.76 -18.93 14.07
N SER A 309 14.09 -17.66 14.27
CA SER A 309 13.83 -16.91 15.51
C SER A 309 12.91 -15.74 15.29
N VAL A 310 11.76 -15.74 15.98
CA VAL A 310 10.80 -14.64 15.94
C VAL A 310 11.44 -13.32 16.34
N LEU A 311 12.29 -13.32 17.39
CA LEU A 311 12.95 -12.10 17.86
C LEU A 311 13.89 -11.53 16.81
N VAL A 312 14.75 -12.36 16.22
CA VAL A 312 15.73 -11.91 15.20
C VAL A 312 15.01 -11.33 14.00
N TRP A 313 14.00 -12.03 13.48
CA TRP A 313 13.24 -11.56 12.33
C TRP A 313 12.37 -10.34 12.64
N SER A 314 11.84 -10.22 13.87
CA SER A 314 11.13 -9.00 14.29
C SER A 314 12.05 -7.78 14.30
N ILE A 315 13.29 -7.92 14.79
CA ILE A 315 14.27 -6.82 14.79
C ILE A 315 14.64 -6.43 13.35
N ILE A 316 14.96 -7.41 12.49
CA ILE A 316 15.31 -7.14 11.09
C ILE A 316 14.14 -6.46 10.36
N MET A 317 12.94 -7.02 10.46
CA MET A 317 11.76 -6.48 9.79
C MET A 317 11.37 -5.10 10.33
N PHE A 318 11.46 -4.87 11.64
CA PHE A 318 11.30 -3.55 12.24
C PHE A 318 12.30 -2.55 11.67
N THR A 319 13.59 -2.92 11.59
CA THR A 319 14.65 -2.07 11.04
C THR A 319 14.39 -1.72 9.59
N THR A 320 13.97 -2.69 8.75
CA THR A 320 13.60 -2.39 7.36
C THR A 320 12.45 -1.37 7.28
N ARG A 321 11.46 -1.47 8.18
CA ARG A 321 10.31 -0.55 8.22
C ARG A 321 10.66 0.82 8.80
N VAL A 322 11.63 0.92 9.69
CA VAL A 322 12.19 2.21 10.14
C VAL A 322 12.76 2.97 8.93
N GLY A 323 13.58 2.32 8.12
CA GLY A 323 14.10 2.92 6.89
C GLY A 323 12.98 3.32 5.91
N ALA A 324 11.99 2.43 5.74
CA ALA A 324 10.86 2.69 4.84
C ALA A 324 9.99 3.86 5.32
N ALA A 325 9.71 3.97 6.62
CA ALA A 325 8.97 5.09 7.19
C ALA A 325 9.69 6.44 6.99
N LEU A 326 11.03 6.46 7.16
CA LEU A 326 11.83 7.64 6.85
C LEU A 326 11.65 8.09 5.40
N VAL A 327 11.77 7.15 4.46
CA VAL A 327 11.62 7.46 3.02
C VAL A 327 10.19 7.84 2.68
N GLU A 328 9.19 7.12 3.17
CA GLU A 328 7.77 7.33 2.84
C GLU A 328 7.31 8.74 3.26
N VAL A 329 7.51 9.09 4.53
CA VAL A 329 7.11 10.39 5.06
C VAL A 329 7.82 11.52 4.33
N THR A 330 9.11 11.38 4.08
CA THR A 330 9.90 12.47 3.47
C THR A 330 9.66 12.59 1.97
N THR A 331 9.46 11.50 1.23
CA THR A 331 9.11 11.58 -0.20
C THR A 331 7.72 12.18 -0.40
N GLU A 332 6.72 11.80 0.40
CA GLU A 332 5.40 12.41 0.32
C GLU A 332 5.43 13.89 0.72
N SER A 333 6.05 14.23 1.87
CA SER A 333 6.18 15.61 2.31
C SER A 333 6.84 16.50 1.24
N TYR A 334 7.99 16.08 0.72
CA TYR A 334 8.72 16.83 -0.30
C TYR A 334 7.92 16.96 -1.61
N PHE A 335 7.29 15.87 -2.06
CA PHE A 335 6.48 15.89 -3.28
C PHE A 335 5.34 16.92 -3.17
N PHE A 336 4.60 16.91 -2.07
CA PHE A 336 3.49 17.85 -1.87
C PHE A 336 3.96 19.31 -1.65
N LYS A 337 5.18 19.53 -1.17
CA LYS A 337 5.78 20.87 -1.13
C LYS A 337 6.15 21.41 -2.53
N GLN A 338 6.43 20.54 -3.49
CA GLN A 338 6.77 20.87 -4.88
C GLN A 338 5.56 20.97 -5.81
N THR A 339 4.38 20.55 -5.39
CA THR A 339 3.15 20.51 -6.20
C THR A 339 2.07 21.41 -5.60
N LYS A 340 1.23 21.98 -6.45
CA LYS A 340 0.06 22.76 -6.04
C LYS A 340 -1.19 21.88 -6.13
N SER A 341 -2.25 22.26 -5.43
CA SER A 341 -3.56 21.60 -5.53
C SER A 341 -4.14 21.60 -6.96
N SER A 342 -3.73 22.59 -7.79
CA SER A 342 -4.07 22.65 -9.21
C SER A 342 -3.39 21.57 -10.07
N ASP A 343 -2.35 20.92 -9.55
CA ASP A 343 -1.52 19.95 -10.29
C ASP A 343 -2.07 18.52 -10.16
N ALA A 344 -3.39 18.36 -10.19
CA ALA A 344 -4.10 17.09 -9.99
C ALA A 344 -3.56 15.95 -10.88
N GLN A 345 -3.13 16.26 -12.11
CA GLN A 345 -2.53 15.29 -13.03
C GLN A 345 -1.21 14.73 -12.50
N ILE A 346 -0.35 15.59 -11.94
CA ILE A 346 0.95 15.21 -11.38
C ILE A 346 0.74 14.34 -10.14
N ILE A 347 -0.22 14.72 -9.28
CA ILE A 347 -0.57 13.97 -8.07
C ILE A 347 -1.12 12.59 -8.45
N SER A 348 -2.02 12.52 -9.43
CA SER A 348 -2.58 11.25 -9.92
C SER A 348 -1.49 10.34 -10.49
N PHE A 349 -0.54 10.89 -11.26
CA PHE A 349 0.57 10.15 -11.80
C PHE A 349 1.50 9.61 -10.71
N PHE A 350 1.75 10.40 -9.65
CA PHE A 350 2.51 9.94 -8.49
C PHE A 350 1.88 8.70 -7.82
N ARG A 351 0.54 8.63 -7.78
CA ARG A 351 -0.19 7.46 -7.23
C ARG A 351 -0.04 6.19 -8.06
N VAL A 352 0.29 6.30 -9.36
CA VAL A 352 0.54 5.14 -10.24
C VAL A 352 1.84 4.41 -9.88
N THR A 353 2.76 5.02 -9.13
CA THR A 353 4.01 4.36 -8.69
C THR A 353 3.76 3.01 -8.02
N ARG A 354 2.73 2.88 -7.20
CA ARG A 354 2.43 1.64 -6.48
C ARG A 354 2.07 0.48 -7.42
N PRO A 355 1.03 0.54 -8.26
CA PRO A 355 0.74 -0.55 -9.18
C PRO A 355 1.88 -0.78 -10.20
N LEU A 356 2.58 0.27 -10.63
CA LEU A 356 3.73 0.14 -11.53
C LEU A 356 4.89 -0.61 -10.87
N SER A 357 5.13 -0.41 -9.58
CA SER A 357 6.17 -1.12 -8.83
C SER A 357 5.87 -2.62 -8.71
N TYR A 358 4.61 -3.01 -8.63
CA TYR A 358 4.21 -4.41 -8.66
C TYR A 358 4.45 -5.04 -10.04
N VAL A 359 4.24 -4.30 -11.13
CA VAL A 359 4.57 -4.78 -12.49
C VAL A 359 6.07 -5.03 -12.62
N LEU A 360 6.89 -3.99 -12.39
CA LEU A 360 8.32 -4.06 -12.64
C LEU A 360 9.05 -4.86 -11.57
N GLY A 361 8.71 -4.68 -10.31
CA GLY A 361 9.37 -5.37 -9.20
C GLY A 361 9.10 -6.86 -9.21
N ALA A 362 7.87 -7.29 -9.48
CA ALA A 362 7.55 -8.71 -9.56
C ALA A 362 8.20 -9.38 -10.79
N ALA A 363 8.29 -8.66 -11.92
CA ALA A 363 9.01 -9.13 -13.09
C ALA A 363 10.52 -9.30 -12.80
N VAL A 364 11.13 -8.29 -12.15
CA VAL A 364 12.54 -8.36 -11.74
C VAL A 364 12.77 -9.52 -10.78
N ALA A 365 11.89 -9.72 -9.81
CA ALA A 365 12.02 -10.83 -8.86
C ALA A 365 11.91 -12.19 -9.54
N SER A 366 10.91 -12.40 -10.42
CA SER A 366 10.74 -13.65 -11.17
C SER A 366 11.95 -13.94 -12.07
N LEU A 367 12.46 -12.93 -12.78
CA LEU A 367 13.66 -13.08 -13.59
C LEU A 367 14.91 -13.39 -12.72
N SER A 368 15.05 -12.72 -11.58
CA SER A 368 16.18 -12.98 -10.68
C SER A 368 16.18 -14.40 -10.14
N LEU A 369 15.00 -14.93 -9.77
CA LEU A 369 14.87 -16.30 -9.26
C LEU A 369 15.16 -17.41 -10.29
N LEU A 370 15.35 -17.06 -11.57
CA LEU A 370 15.85 -18.00 -12.57
C LEU A 370 17.39 -18.22 -12.46
N TYR A 371 18.11 -17.26 -11.85
CA TYR A 371 19.59 -17.23 -11.85
C TYR A 371 20.19 -17.25 -10.45
N VAL A 372 19.44 -16.81 -9.42
CA VAL A 372 19.94 -16.75 -8.05
C VAL A 372 19.04 -17.54 -7.09
N PRO A 373 19.60 -18.15 -6.03
CA PRO A 373 18.78 -18.80 -4.99
C PRO A 373 17.93 -17.78 -4.25
N PHE A 374 16.82 -18.24 -3.66
CA PHE A 374 15.80 -17.40 -3.11
C PHE A 374 16.29 -16.39 -2.04
N ASN A 375 17.21 -16.83 -1.18
CA ASN A 375 17.78 -15.95 -0.16
C ASN A 375 18.51 -14.74 -0.77
N LEU A 376 19.19 -14.88 -1.90
CA LEU A 376 19.90 -13.79 -2.55
C LEU A 376 18.97 -12.79 -3.26
N LEU A 377 17.68 -13.09 -3.41
CA LEU A 377 16.71 -12.15 -3.93
C LEU A 377 16.70 -10.84 -3.12
N PHE A 378 16.85 -10.91 -1.80
CA PHE A 378 16.89 -9.72 -0.94
C PHE A 378 18.16 -8.87 -1.20
N VAL A 379 19.29 -9.49 -1.54
CA VAL A 379 20.50 -8.75 -1.97
C VAL A 379 20.23 -8.05 -3.31
N VAL A 380 19.57 -8.71 -4.27
CA VAL A 380 19.25 -8.09 -5.56
C VAL A 380 18.38 -6.84 -5.34
N PHE A 381 17.34 -6.93 -4.50
CA PHE A 381 16.50 -5.78 -4.21
C PHE A 381 17.24 -4.70 -3.40
N ALA A 382 18.13 -5.07 -2.50
CA ALA A 382 18.98 -4.10 -1.81
C ALA A 382 19.83 -3.29 -2.82
N PHE A 383 20.45 -3.95 -3.81
CA PHE A 383 21.19 -3.27 -4.88
C PHE A 383 20.29 -2.35 -5.72
N LEU A 384 19.05 -2.75 -6.00
CA LEU A 384 18.08 -1.92 -6.72
C LEU A 384 17.68 -0.64 -5.95
N MET A 385 17.83 -0.62 -4.63
CA MET A 385 17.55 0.58 -3.83
C MET A 385 18.72 1.57 -3.80
N ILE A 386 19.95 1.17 -4.16
CA ILE A 386 21.14 2.04 -4.14
C ILE A 386 20.96 3.28 -5.04
N PRO A 387 20.45 3.20 -6.29
CA PRO A 387 20.20 4.39 -7.11
C PRO A 387 19.31 5.44 -6.45
N ALA A 388 18.37 5.01 -5.58
CA ALA A 388 17.53 5.95 -4.85
C ALA A 388 18.35 6.88 -3.96
N MET A 389 19.41 6.39 -3.30
CA MET A 389 20.31 7.21 -2.48
C MET A 389 20.99 8.30 -3.32
N PHE A 390 21.38 7.99 -4.56
CA PHE A 390 21.94 8.98 -5.47
C PHE A 390 20.88 9.98 -5.94
N CYS A 391 19.65 9.51 -6.23
CA CYS A 391 18.56 10.41 -6.62
C CYS A 391 18.25 11.44 -5.53
N THR A 392 18.36 11.08 -4.25
CA THR A 392 18.14 12.04 -3.14
C THR A 392 19.20 13.16 -3.14
N MET A 393 20.41 12.91 -3.63
CA MET A 393 21.46 13.95 -3.70
C MET A 393 21.14 15.06 -4.70
N TYR A 394 20.32 14.79 -5.72
CA TYR A 394 19.90 15.77 -6.73
C TYR A 394 18.68 16.60 -6.30
N ILE A 395 18.03 16.23 -5.21
CA ILE A 395 16.91 16.99 -4.65
C ILE A 395 17.46 18.30 -4.06
N GLN A 396 16.86 19.42 -4.43
CA GLN A 396 17.18 20.70 -3.81
C GLN A 396 16.71 20.71 -2.36
N ASP A 397 17.55 21.25 -1.49
CA ASP A 397 17.20 21.37 -0.09
C ASP A 397 15.94 22.23 0.07
N SER A 398 15.00 21.79 0.89
CA SER A 398 13.76 22.52 1.18
C SER A 398 13.94 23.52 2.34
N LYS A 399 15.16 23.58 2.91
CA LYS A 399 15.58 24.54 3.96
C LYS A 399 16.48 25.62 3.43
#